data_db2da6b581ffea4a98d878b12d1076c5
#
_entry.id   db2da6b581ffea4a98d878b12d1076c5
#
_cell.length_a   1.000
_cell.length_b   1.000
_cell.length_c   1.000
_cell.angle_alpha   90.00
_cell.angle_beta   90.00
_cell.angle_gamma   90.00
#
_symmetry.space_group_name_H-M   'P 1'
#
loop_
_entity.id
_entity.type
_entity.pdbx_description
1 polymer ?
#
loop_
_entity_poly.entity_id
_entity_poly.type
_entity_poly.pdbx_seq_one_letter_code
_entity_poly.pdbx_strand_id
1 'polypeptide(L)'
;MKEKTFGKANILLPCMTVLFLCLLAALCVRDGRLAAARSKTTVLHKAAAAETVNINTADAAALAALPGIGDVLAQRIIEHREVYGPFGQIEELTAVPGIGWKLLDKLEGHITTDGGGNE
;
A
#
# COMPACT_ATOMS: atom_id res chain seq x y z
N MET A 1 -47.13 -38.77 -36.69
CA MET A 1 -46.83 -37.56 -35.89
C MET A 1 -45.84 -37.94 -34.80
N LYS A 2 -44.61 -37.48 -34.92
CA LYS A 2 -43.58 -37.80 -33.92
C LYS A 2 -43.64 -36.72 -32.84
N GLU A 3 -44.13 -37.09 -31.70
CA GLU A 3 -44.05 -36.29 -30.48
C GLU A 3 -42.60 -36.16 -30.09
N LYS A 4 -42.04 -34.93 -30.22
CA LYS A 4 -40.75 -34.60 -29.65
C LYS A 4 -40.95 -34.42 -28.16
N THR A 5 -40.77 -35.48 -27.42
CA THR A 5 -40.53 -35.41 -25.98
C THR A 5 -39.23 -34.62 -25.76
N PHE A 6 -39.40 -33.34 -25.55
CA PHE A 6 -38.28 -32.50 -25.09
C PHE A 6 -38.01 -32.94 -23.65
N GLY A 7 -37.05 -33.82 -23.52
CA GLY A 7 -36.68 -34.41 -22.25
C GLY A 7 -36.24 -33.33 -21.28
N LYS A 8 -36.82 -33.33 -20.11
CA LYS A 8 -36.48 -32.47 -18.95
C LYS A 8 -35.02 -32.56 -18.52
N ALA A 9 -34.24 -33.43 -19.13
CA ALA A 9 -32.84 -33.62 -18.89
C ALA A 9 -31.94 -32.53 -19.50
N ASN A 10 -32.42 -31.84 -20.56
CA ASN A 10 -31.55 -30.85 -21.27
C ASN A 10 -31.51 -29.46 -20.61
N ILE A 11 -32.36 -29.22 -19.62
CA ILE A 11 -32.40 -27.94 -18.90
C ILE A 11 -31.51 -27.99 -17.65
N LEU A 12 -31.30 -29.18 -17.10
CA LEU A 12 -30.46 -29.37 -15.90
C LEU A 12 -28.96 -29.15 -16.17
N LEU A 13 -28.49 -29.58 -17.34
CA LEU A 13 -27.06 -29.39 -17.72
C LEU A 13 -26.65 -27.92 -17.85
N PRO A 14 -27.38 -27.06 -18.58
CA PRO A 14 -26.99 -25.63 -18.62
C PRO A 14 -27.20 -24.90 -17.29
N CYS A 15 -28.19 -25.30 -16.48
CA CYS A 15 -28.35 -24.74 -15.14
C CYS A 15 -27.19 -25.06 -14.22
N MET A 16 -26.68 -26.28 -14.26
CA MET A 16 -25.51 -26.69 -13.45
C MET A 16 -24.24 -25.99 -13.89
N THR A 17 -24.05 -25.72 -15.18
CA THR A 17 -22.88 -24.98 -15.69
C THR A 17 -22.93 -23.51 -15.29
N VAL A 18 -24.09 -22.88 -15.36
CA VAL A 18 -24.29 -21.50 -14.94
C VAL A 18 -24.07 -21.35 -13.42
N LEU A 19 -24.60 -22.28 -12.64
CA LEU A 19 -24.42 -22.31 -11.19
C LEU A 19 -22.96 -22.50 -10.82
N PHE A 20 -22.24 -23.38 -11.54
CA PHE A 20 -20.80 -23.61 -11.32
C PHE A 20 -19.95 -22.39 -11.69
N LEU A 21 -20.29 -21.70 -12.80
CA LEU A 21 -19.62 -20.44 -13.20
C LEU A 21 -19.90 -19.32 -12.20
N CYS A 22 -21.11 -19.20 -11.68
CA CYS A 22 -21.43 -18.25 -10.62
C CYS A 22 -20.66 -18.54 -9.33
N LEU A 23 -20.51 -19.82 -8.98
CA LEU A 23 -19.76 -20.25 -7.80
C LEU A 23 -18.25 -19.94 -7.96
N LEU A 24 -17.69 -20.19 -9.15
CA LEU A 24 -16.31 -19.82 -9.47
C LEU A 24 -16.09 -18.31 -9.45
N ALA A 25 -17.01 -17.53 -10.00
CA ALA A 25 -16.94 -16.07 -9.95
C ALA A 25 -17.04 -15.55 -8.51
N ALA A 26 -17.90 -16.15 -7.68
CA ALA A 26 -18.00 -15.81 -6.27
C ALA A 26 -16.73 -16.14 -5.48
N LEU A 27 -16.06 -17.24 -5.83
CA LEU A 27 -14.77 -17.62 -5.24
C LEU A 27 -13.66 -16.64 -5.66
N CYS A 28 -13.60 -16.26 -6.94
CA CYS A 28 -12.63 -15.26 -7.43
C CYS A 28 -12.82 -13.88 -6.78
N VAL A 29 -14.07 -13.47 -6.57
CA VAL A 29 -14.36 -12.19 -5.87
C VAL A 29 -14.00 -12.29 -4.39
N ARG A 30 -14.12 -13.46 -3.79
CA ARG A 30 -13.77 -13.70 -2.39
C ARG A 30 -12.25 -13.63 -2.18
N ASP A 31 -11.46 -14.14 -3.11
CA ASP A 31 -9.99 -14.09 -3.04
C ASP A 31 -9.46 -12.66 -3.25
N GLY A 32 -10.14 -11.85 -4.09
CA GLY A 32 -9.80 -10.43 -4.28
C GLY A 32 -10.03 -9.57 -3.03
N ARG A 33 -10.98 -9.94 -2.17
CA ARG A 33 -11.20 -9.25 -0.88
C ARG A 33 -10.20 -9.65 0.21
N LEU A 34 -9.66 -10.84 0.13
CA LEU A 34 -8.62 -11.29 1.05
C LEU A 34 -7.25 -10.65 0.75
N ALA A 35 -6.99 -10.29 -0.50
CA ALA A 35 -5.77 -9.56 -0.87
C ALA A 35 -5.77 -8.12 -0.34
N ALA A 36 -6.94 -7.46 -0.31
CA ALA A 36 -7.07 -6.11 0.25
C ALA A 36 -6.99 -6.07 1.79
N ALA A 37 -7.34 -7.17 2.46
CA ALA A 37 -7.23 -7.28 3.91
C ALA A 37 -5.83 -7.67 4.39
N ARG A 38 -4.96 -8.15 3.49
CA ARG A 38 -3.61 -8.59 3.83
C ARG A 38 -2.58 -7.46 3.87
N SER A 39 -2.97 -6.26 3.42
CA SER A 39 -2.12 -5.07 3.51
C SER A 39 -2.13 -4.40 4.89
N LYS A 40 -2.89 -4.92 5.85
CA LYS A 40 -2.98 -4.34 7.20
C LYS A 40 -2.27 -5.14 8.29
N THR A 41 -1.55 -6.16 7.95
CA THR A 41 -0.89 -6.97 8.98
C THR A 41 0.51 -7.31 8.53
N THR A 42 1.41 -6.51 8.87
CA THR A 42 2.72 -6.86 9.41
C THR A 42 3.56 -5.60 9.47
N VAL A 43 3.17 -4.68 10.31
CA VAL A 43 4.19 -3.87 10.97
C VAL A 43 4.54 -4.66 12.22
N LEU A 44 5.32 -5.72 12.05
CA LEU A 44 6.16 -6.17 13.13
C LEU A 44 7.11 -5.01 13.40
N HIS A 45 6.84 -4.30 14.46
CA HIS A 45 7.81 -3.48 15.14
C HIS A 45 9.07 -4.33 15.36
N LYS A 46 9.96 -4.29 14.42
CA LYS A 46 11.34 -4.61 14.69
C LYS A 46 11.92 -3.38 15.37
N ALA A 47 11.67 -3.31 16.66
CA ALA A 47 12.36 -2.38 17.50
C ALA A 47 13.86 -2.65 17.43
N ALA A 48 14.62 -1.56 17.35
CA ALA A 48 16.01 -1.45 17.73
C ALA A 48 17.05 -2.03 16.77
N ALA A 49 17.36 -1.25 15.79
CA ALA A 49 18.71 -0.82 15.48
C ALA A 49 18.52 0.59 14.93
N ALA A 50 19.47 1.48 15.10
CA ALA A 50 19.44 2.82 14.53
C ALA A 50 19.52 2.70 12.99
N GLU A 51 18.48 2.19 12.38
CA GLU A 51 18.29 2.15 10.94
C GLU A 51 17.76 3.52 10.55
N THR A 52 18.63 4.29 9.92
CA THR A 52 18.23 5.50 9.25
C THR A 52 17.12 5.20 8.25
N VAL A 53 16.01 5.92 8.36
CA VAL A 53 14.86 5.77 7.47
C VAL A 53 15.11 6.56 6.21
N ASN A 54 15.06 5.90 5.05
CA ASN A 54 15.21 6.58 3.78
C ASN A 54 13.88 7.25 3.39
N ILE A 55 13.87 8.59 3.38
CA ILE A 55 12.66 9.38 3.11
C ILE A 55 12.11 9.22 1.69
N ASN A 56 12.95 8.79 0.73
CA ASN A 56 12.53 8.61 -0.65
C ASN A 56 11.84 7.25 -0.90
N THR A 57 12.15 6.24 -0.10
CA THR A 57 11.65 4.87 -0.27
C THR A 57 10.76 4.39 0.86
N ALA A 58 10.82 5.04 2.02
CA ALA A 58 10.04 4.67 3.19
C ALA A 58 8.52 4.74 2.93
N ASP A 59 7.79 3.85 3.56
CA ASP A 59 6.33 3.87 3.60
C ASP A 59 5.82 4.85 4.69
N ALA A 60 4.51 5.11 4.68
CA ALA A 60 3.90 6.01 5.65
C ALA A 60 4.10 5.58 7.10
N ALA A 61 4.12 4.27 7.35
CA ALA A 61 4.29 3.74 8.71
C ALA A 61 5.71 3.93 9.23
N ALA A 62 6.72 3.72 8.37
CA ALA A 62 8.12 3.96 8.73
C ALA A 62 8.39 5.45 8.97
N LEU A 63 7.81 6.33 8.14
CA LEU A 63 7.90 7.77 8.33
C LEU A 63 7.19 8.23 9.61
N ALA A 64 6.01 7.70 9.90
CA ALA A 64 5.26 8.04 11.12
C ALA A 64 5.92 7.53 12.42
N ALA A 65 6.84 6.58 12.32
CA ALA A 65 7.64 6.11 13.45
C ALA A 65 8.78 7.07 13.84
N LEU A 66 9.09 8.05 12.97
CA LEU A 66 10.11 9.04 13.23
C LEU A 66 9.68 10.04 14.33
N PRO A 67 10.62 10.52 15.17
CA PRO A 67 10.29 11.41 16.27
C PRO A 67 9.73 12.75 15.75
N GLY A 68 8.48 13.04 16.12
CA GLY A 68 7.78 14.27 15.73
C GLY A 68 7.10 14.23 14.36
N ILE A 69 7.18 13.11 13.65
CA ILE A 69 6.39 12.85 12.44
C ILE A 69 5.21 11.96 12.81
N GLY A 70 4.00 12.46 12.56
CA GLY A 70 2.78 11.67 12.67
C GLY A 70 2.25 11.28 11.30
N ASP A 71 1.14 10.53 11.28
CA ASP A 71 0.51 10.02 10.07
C ASP A 71 0.26 11.12 9.02
N VAL A 72 -0.15 12.31 9.47
CA VAL A 72 -0.43 13.46 8.59
C VAL A 72 0.83 13.98 7.91
N LEU A 73 1.94 14.08 8.66
CA LEU A 73 3.20 14.56 8.10
C LEU A 73 3.85 13.48 7.20
N ALA A 74 3.76 12.22 7.60
CA ALA A 74 4.21 11.10 6.78
C ALA A 74 3.52 11.10 5.41
N GLN A 75 2.20 11.31 5.40
CA GLN A 75 1.43 11.39 4.15
C GLN A 75 1.87 12.58 3.28
N ARG A 76 2.09 13.74 3.88
CA ARG A 76 2.56 14.93 3.16
C ARG A 76 3.95 14.76 2.56
N ILE A 77 4.85 14.03 3.23
CA ILE A 77 6.17 13.69 2.70
C ILE A 77 6.03 12.83 1.43
N ILE A 78 5.15 11.82 1.48
CA ILE A 78 4.88 10.96 0.33
C ILE A 78 4.28 11.76 -0.83
N GLU A 79 3.25 12.56 -0.58
CA GLU A 79 2.63 13.43 -1.58
C GLU A 79 3.65 14.38 -2.20
N HIS A 80 4.52 14.96 -1.38
CA HIS A 80 5.55 15.89 -1.87
C HIS A 80 6.52 15.18 -2.82
N ARG A 81 7.03 14.00 -2.46
CA ARG A 81 7.94 13.27 -3.34
C ARG A 81 7.28 12.76 -4.63
N GLU A 82 5.96 12.49 -4.61
CA GLU A 82 5.19 12.10 -5.80
C GLU A 82 4.97 13.26 -6.76
N VAL A 83 4.78 14.48 -6.25
CA VAL A 83 4.49 15.68 -7.05
C VAL A 83 5.77 16.35 -7.53
N TYR A 84 6.75 16.50 -6.66
CA TYR A 84 7.98 17.27 -6.92
C TYR A 84 9.20 16.40 -7.18
N GLY A 85 9.10 15.09 -6.96
CA GLY A 85 10.21 14.15 -7.10
C GLY A 85 10.89 13.83 -5.76
N PRO A 86 11.87 12.93 -5.81
CA PRO A 86 12.61 12.51 -4.62
C PRO A 86 13.40 13.68 -4.01
N PHE A 87 13.53 13.66 -2.69
CA PHE A 87 14.34 14.63 -1.95
C PHE A 87 15.83 14.38 -2.24
N GLY A 88 16.53 15.42 -2.68
CA GLY A 88 17.98 15.38 -2.90
C GLY A 88 18.75 15.58 -1.60
N GLN A 89 18.21 16.39 -0.69
CA GLN A 89 18.82 16.73 0.59
C GLN A 89 17.80 16.67 1.70
N ILE A 90 18.27 16.44 2.93
CA ILE A 90 17.40 16.35 4.13
C ILE A 90 16.70 17.69 4.39
N GLU A 91 17.37 18.80 4.09
CA GLU A 91 16.87 20.16 4.27
C GLU A 91 15.62 20.45 3.41
N GLU A 92 15.45 19.77 2.29
CA GLU A 92 14.30 19.92 1.42
C GLU A 92 12.98 19.47 2.11
N LEU A 93 13.06 18.68 3.16
CA LEU A 93 11.89 18.35 3.98
C LEU A 93 11.21 19.59 4.57
N THR A 94 11.93 20.70 4.75
CA THR A 94 11.34 21.96 5.21
C THR A 94 10.35 22.58 4.22
N ALA A 95 10.39 22.15 2.95
CA ALA A 95 9.37 22.52 1.95
C ALA A 95 8.02 21.85 2.20
N VAL A 96 8.00 20.75 2.98
CA VAL A 96 6.75 20.06 3.33
C VAL A 96 6.02 20.86 4.42
N PRO A 97 4.76 21.25 4.21
CA PRO A 97 3.99 22.00 5.19
C PRO A 97 3.88 21.28 6.54
N GLY A 98 4.39 21.89 7.60
CA GLY A 98 4.39 21.32 8.94
C GLY A 98 5.75 20.77 9.40
N ILE A 99 6.74 20.73 8.51
CA ILE A 99 8.11 20.37 8.87
C ILE A 99 8.95 21.65 8.91
N GLY A 100 9.38 22.00 10.10
CA GLY A 100 10.26 23.17 10.33
C GLY A 100 11.65 22.73 10.78
N TRP A 101 12.57 23.68 10.86
CA TRP A 101 13.96 23.45 11.25
C TRP A 101 14.13 22.73 12.58
N LYS A 102 13.26 23.04 13.57
CA LYS A 102 13.27 22.36 14.89
C LYS A 102 12.90 20.89 14.81
N LEU A 103 12.09 20.52 13.84
CA LEU A 103 11.74 19.12 13.60
C LEU A 103 12.84 18.44 12.81
N LEU A 104 13.39 19.12 11.83
CA LEU A 104 14.50 18.63 11.03
C LEU A 104 15.69 18.26 11.90
N ASP A 105 16.08 19.12 12.83
CA ASP A 105 17.17 18.88 13.81
C ASP A 105 16.97 17.59 14.62
N LYS A 106 15.71 17.26 14.96
CA LYS A 106 15.39 16.00 15.65
C LYS A 106 15.43 14.77 14.73
N LEU A 107 15.27 14.98 13.44
CA LEU A 107 15.28 13.92 12.44
C LEU A 107 16.69 13.62 11.94
N GLU A 108 17.62 14.57 12.06
CA GLU A 108 19.02 14.34 11.75
C GLU A 108 19.57 13.15 12.53
N GLY A 109 20.18 12.21 11.83
CA GLY A 109 20.63 10.94 12.38
C GLY A 109 19.61 9.80 12.35
N HIS A 110 18.34 10.08 12.10
CA HIS A 110 17.29 9.06 11.94
C HIS A 110 16.83 8.89 10.50
N ILE A 111 17.17 9.83 9.63
CA ILE A 111 16.74 9.85 8.24
C ILE A 111 17.93 9.92 7.28
N THR A 112 17.71 9.42 6.07
CA THR A 112 18.64 9.52 4.96
C THR A 112 17.89 9.79 3.66
N THR A 113 18.55 10.43 2.71
CA THR A 113 18.05 10.63 1.35
C THR A 113 18.75 9.70 0.36
N ASP A 114 19.13 8.49 0.78
CA ASP A 114 19.90 7.56 -0.05
C ASP A 114 19.21 7.29 -1.40
N GLY A 115 19.57 8.11 -2.36
CA GLY A 115 18.96 8.17 -3.68
C GLY A 115 19.53 9.26 -4.56
N GLY A 116 20.36 10.09 -3.99
CA GLY A 116 21.16 11.08 -4.67
C GLY A 116 22.61 10.88 -4.30
N GLY A 117 23.22 9.82 -4.81
CA GLY A 117 24.65 9.67 -4.74
C GLY A 117 25.28 10.94 -5.26
N ASN A 118 26.02 11.57 -4.42
CA ASN A 118 26.97 12.54 -4.86
C ASN A 118 28.35 12.01 -4.54
N GLU A 119 28.91 11.48 -5.56
CA GLU A 119 30.35 11.59 -5.70
C GLU A 119 30.72 12.98 -6.20
#